data_1d64fb960fc3723defa0aca6fa732c5e
#
_entry.id   1d64fb960fc3723defa0aca6fa732c5e
#
_cell.length_a   1.000
_cell.length_b   1.000
_cell.length_c   1.000
_cell.angle_alpha   90.00
_cell.angle_beta   90.00
_cell.angle_gamma   90.00
#
_symmetry.space_group_name_H-M   'P 1'
#
loop_
_entity.id
_entity.type
_entity.pdbx_description
1 polymer ?
#
loop_
_entity_poly.entity_id
_entity_poly.type
_entity_poly.pdbx_seq_one_letter_code
_entity_poly.pdbx_strand_id
1 'polypeptide(L)'
;MPANLKDGPLKQHSVYVIDDDRDVRRSLSFMLSAAEIRSHPFGSGLDFLEALPDLEPGCILLDLRMPQMDGFEVMDALAERKVDWPVIVMTGHGEVPVAVRAMKLGAVDFVEKPFSEQALLGCFNQAFGLLKDREAAGRRRREAHERAALLTGREKEVLRSLLAGQSNKEIAQSLGISLRTVEMHRGNMMDRLQASSLAEALTLALEAGIEPAQAPAG
;
A
#
# COMPACT_ATOMS: atom_id res chain seq x y z
N MET A 1 26.62 3.33 -14.39
CA MET A 1 26.97 2.42 -13.27
C MET A 1 25.72 1.67 -12.95
N PRO A 2 25.62 0.33 -13.11
CA PRO A 2 24.44 -0.41 -12.66
C PRO A 2 24.39 -0.34 -11.12
N ALA A 3 23.23 0.02 -10.58
CA ALA A 3 22.96 0.06 -9.15
C ALA A 3 23.25 -1.34 -8.55
N ASN A 4 23.91 -1.35 -7.41
CA ASN A 4 24.36 -2.54 -6.71
C ASN A 4 23.13 -3.34 -6.25
N LEU A 5 22.79 -4.42 -6.96
CA LEU A 5 21.66 -5.33 -6.71
C LEU A 5 21.76 -6.09 -5.38
N LYS A 6 22.88 -5.95 -4.62
CA LYS A 6 23.17 -6.78 -3.45
C LYS A 6 22.45 -6.38 -2.16
N ASP A 7 21.86 -5.17 -2.06
CA ASP A 7 21.16 -4.66 -0.87
C ASP A 7 19.78 -4.04 -1.20
N GLY A 8 19.19 -4.40 -2.32
CA GLY A 8 17.94 -3.84 -2.81
C GLY A 8 16.68 -4.48 -2.20
N PRO A 9 15.51 -3.87 -2.43
CA PRO A 9 14.19 -4.31 -1.93
C PRO A 9 13.77 -5.71 -2.39
N LEU A 10 14.51 -6.31 -3.35
CA LEU A 10 14.22 -7.62 -3.96
C LEU A 10 14.23 -8.79 -2.97
N LYS A 11 14.98 -8.69 -1.86
CA LYS A 11 15.14 -9.80 -0.89
C LYS A 11 14.04 -9.88 0.19
N GLN A 12 13.23 -8.85 0.33
CA GLN A 12 12.25 -8.73 1.43
C GLN A 12 10.84 -9.21 1.06
N HIS A 13 10.52 -9.27 -0.22
CA HIS A 13 9.18 -9.61 -0.69
C HIS A 13 9.19 -10.90 -1.51
N SER A 14 8.06 -11.60 -1.47
CA SER A 14 7.83 -12.80 -2.28
C SER A 14 7.19 -12.45 -3.61
N VAL A 15 7.41 -13.31 -4.62
CA VAL A 15 6.70 -13.28 -5.90
C VAL A 15 5.78 -14.48 -5.99
N TYR A 16 4.51 -14.23 -6.20
CA TYR A 16 3.49 -15.26 -6.44
C TYR A 16 3.33 -15.44 -7.95
N VAL A 17 3.82 -16.57 -8.46
CA VAL A 17 3.81 -16.89 -9.89
C VAL A 17 2.56 -17.70 -10.20
N ILE A 18 1.63 -17.11 -10.93
CA ILE A 18 0.35 -17.74 -11.29
C ILE A 18 0.34 -17.98 -12.82
N ASP A 19 0.46 -19.21 -13.22
CA ASP A 19 0.54 -19.63 -14.62
C ASP A 19 0.15 -21.11 -14.70
N ASP A 20 -0.66 -21.55 -15.64
CA ASP A 20 -1.11 -22.95 -15.75
C ASP A 20 -0.01 -23.85 -16.34
N ASP A 21 0.95 -23.29 -17.08
CA ASP A 21 2.08 -24.02 -17.64
C ASP A 21 3.14 -24.33 -16.57
N ARG A 22 3.32 -25.61 -16.27
CA ARG A 22 4.31 -26.09 -15.28
C ARG A 22 5.74 -25.74 -15.64
N ASP A 23 6.10 -25.75 -16.93
CA ASP A 23 7.47 -25.50 -17.39
C ASP A 23 7.81 -24.00 -17.28
N VAL A 24 6.83 -23.12 -17.54
CA VAL A 24 6.95 -21.68 -17.30
C VAL A 24 7.16 -21.42 -15.80
N ARG A 25 6.32 -21.96 -14.93
CA ARG A 25 6.47 -21.81 -13.46
C ARG A 25 7.85 -22.30 -12.99
N ARG A 26 8.32 -23.44 -13.49
CA ARG A 26 9.63 -23.99 -13.11
C ARG A 26 10.79 -23.10 -13.57
N SER A 27 10.73 -22.61 -14.79
CA SER A 27 11.73 -21.70 -15.36
C SER A 27 11.80 -20.38 -14.59
N LEU A 28 10.63 -19.81 -14.27
CA LEU A 28 10.52 -18.61 -13.45
C LEU A 28 11.07 -18.82 -12.04
N SER A 29 10.70 -19.92 -11.38
CA SER A 29 11.23 -20.24 -10.05
C SER A 29 12.74 -20.39 -10.03
N PHE A 30 13.32 -21.00 -11.06
CA PHE A 30 14.77 -21.11 -11.20
C PHE A 30 15.44 -19.75 -11.38
N MET A 31 14.92 -18.91 -12.27
CA MET A 31 15.44 -17.57 -12.54
C MET A 31 15.32 -16.67 -11.29
N LEU A 32 14.18 -16.68 -10.61
CA LEU A 32 13.96 -15.89 -9.39
C LEU A 32 14.89 -16.35 -8.26
N SER A 33 15.10 -17.65 -8.12
CA SER A 33 16.04 -18.20 -7.15
C SER A 33 17.48 -17.75 -7.42
N ALA A 34 17.90 -17.71 -8.69
CA ALA A 34 19.23 -17.20 -9.08
C ALA A 34 19.40 -15.70 -8.75
N ALA A 35 18.29 -14.93 -8.80
CA ALA A 35 18.24 -13.53 -8.38
C ALA A 35 18.02 -13.34 -6.86
N GLU A 36 18.03 -14.41 -6.07
CA GLU A 36 17.75 -14.43 -4.62
C GLU A 36 16.35 -13.89 -4.24
N ILE A 37 15.38 -14.01 -5.14
CA ILE A 37 13.98 -13.64 -4.94
C ILE A 37 13.18 -14.89 -4.57
N ARG A 38 12.44 -14.84 -3.45
CA ARG A 38 11.51 -15.92 -3.07
C ARG A 38 10.33 -15.97 -4.03
N SER A 39 10.01 -17.15 -4.55
CA SER A 39 8.85 -17.35 -5.41
C SER A 39 7.95 -18.47 -4.89
N HIS A 40 6.65 -18.29 -5.06
CA HIS A 40 5.63 -19.27 -4.72
C HIS A 40 4.80 -19.53 -5.97
N PRO A 41 4.95 -20.71 -6.60
CA PRO A 41 4.23 -21.05 -7.83
C PRO A 41 2.82 -21.58 -7.53
N PHE A 42 1.84 -21.09 -8.30
CA PHE A 42 0.44 -21.53 -8.31
C PHE A 42 0.07 -22.00 -9.71
N GLY A 43 -0.64 -23.13 -9.80
CA GLY A 43 -1.06 -23.72 -11.07
C GLY A 43 -2.37 -23.14 -11.61
N SER A 44 -3.09 -22.37 -10.80
CA SER A 44 -4.33 -21.70 -11.18
C SER A 44 -4.59 -20.46 -10.35
N GLY A 45 -5.46 -19.58 -10.88
CA GLY A 45 -5.98 -18.44 -10.11
C GLY A 45 -6.77 -18.85 -8.88
N LEU A 46 -7.49 -19.97 -8.97
CA LEU A 46 -8.29 -20.51 -7.86
C LEU A 46 -7.40 -20.94 -6.69
N ASP A 47 -6.34 -21.72 -6.94
CA ASP A 47 -5.40 -22.16 -5.89
C ASP A 47 -4.75 -20.96 -5.20
N PHE A 48 -4.39 -19.95 -5.97
CA PHE A 48 -3.82 -18.71 -5.42
C PHE A 48 -4.82 -17.96 -4.54
N LEU A 49 -6.07 -17.77 -5.02
CA LEU A 49 -7.11 -17.05 -4.27
C LEU A 49 -7.57 -17.80 -3.01
N GLU A 50 -7.47 -19.13 -3.00
CA GLU A 50 -7.70 -19.94 -1.81
C GLU A 50 -6.59 -19.77 -0.77
N ALA A 51 -5.33 -19.77 -1.21
CA ALA A 51 -4.18 -19.58 -0.34
C ALA A 51 -4.00 -18.12 0.15
N LEU A 52 -4.55 -17.15 -0.57
CA LEU A 52 -4.32 -15.71 -0.37
C LEU A 52 -4.47 -15.21 1.09
N PRO A 53 -5.46 -15.69 1.90
CA PRO A 53 -5.60 -15.23 3.28
C PRO A 53 -4.39 -15.54 4.20
N ASP A 54 -3.60 -16.56 3.84
CA ASP A 54 -2.45 -17.02 4.62
C ASP A 54 -1.12 -16.51 4.05
N LEU A 55 -1.16 -15.74 2.96
CA LEU A 55 0.03 -15.20 2.30
C LEU A 55 0.40 -13.81 2.82
N GLU A 56 1.70 -13.56 2.89
CA GLU A 56 2.25 -12.23 3.17
C GLU A 56 2.16 -11.31 1.93
N PRO A 57 2.07 -9.99 2.10
CA PRO A 57 2.11 -9.05 0.98
C PRO A 57 3.30 -9.30 0.06
N GLY A 58 3.03 -9.39 -1.26
CA GLY A 58 4.04 -9.69 -2.25
C GLY A 58 3.67 -9.17 -3.64
N CYS A 59 4.53 -9.44 -4.62
CA CYS A 59 4.26 -9.14 -6.02
C CYS A 59 3.59 -10.35 -6.69
N ILE A 60 2.55 -10.12 -7.45
CA ILE A 60 1.85 -11.15 -8.22
C ILE A 60 2.35 -11.08 -9.67
N LEU A 61 2.91 -12.19 -10.17
CA LEU A 61 3.24 -12.39 -11.57
C LEU A 61 2.19 -13.31 -12.18
N LEU A 62 1.32 -12.77 -13.03
CA LEU A 62 0.06 -13.38 -13.43
C LEU A 62 0.01 -13.62 -14.93
N ASP A 63 -0.19 -14.87 -15.34
CA ASP A 63 -0.60 -15.17 -16.71
C ASP A 63 -2.06 -14.80 -16.95
N LEU A 64 -2.35 -14.20 -18.09
CA LEU A 64 -3.72 -13.83 -18.45
C LEU A 64 -4.51 -14.99 -19.02
N ARG A 65 -3.86 -15.95 -19.66
CA ARG A 65 -4.52 -17.04 -20.34
C ARG A 65 -4.40 -18.34 -19.55
N MET A 66 -5.29 -18.53 -18.63
CA MET A 66 -5.38 -19.76 -17.83
C MET A 66 -6.76 -20.40 -17.98
N PRO A 67 -6.86 -21.75 -17.89
CA PRO A 67 -8.15 -22.43 -17.85
C PRO A 67 -8.92 -22.16 -16.57
N GLN A 68 -10.25 -22.27 -16.61
CA GLN A 68 -11.20 -22.10 -15.50
C GLN A 68 -11.36 -20.67 -15.00
N MET A 69 -10.28 -20.00 -14.68
CA MET A 69 -10.24 -18.60 -14.22
C MET A 69 -9.10 -17.88 -14.94
N ASP A 70 -9.43 -16.90 -15.76
CA ASP A 70 -8.44 -16.11 -16.48
C ASP A 70 -7.77 -15.05 -15.55
N GLY A 71 -6.67 -14.45 -16.01
CA GLY A 71 -5.95 -13.48 -15.20
C GLY A 71 -6.75 -12.21 -14.91
N PHE A 72 -7.71 -11.85 -15.75
CA PHE A 72 -8.60 -10.71 -15.47
C PHE A 72 -9.56 -11.02 -14.34
N GLU A 73 -10.13 -12.21 -14.31
CA GLU A 73 -11.01 -12.67 -13.22
C GLU A 73 -10.25 -12.73 -11.88
N VAL A 74 -8.95 -13.11 -11.92
CA VAL A 74 -8.08 -13.04 -10.73
C VAL A 74 -7.91 -11.58 -10.28
N MET A 75 -7.65 -10.64 -11.19
CA MET A 75 -7.50 -9.20 -10.85
C MET A 75 -8.79 -8.62 -10.28
N ASP A 76 -9.95 -8.95 -10.85
CA ASP A 76 -11.25 -8.53 -10.34
C ASP A 76 -11.50 -9.09 -8.92
N ALA A 77 -11.19 -10.37 -8.68
CA ALA A 77 -11.31 -10.99 -7.36
C ALA A 77 -10.37 -10.36 -6.31
N LEU A 78 -9.17 -9.93 -6.71
CA LEU A 78 -8.26 -9.18 -5.83
C LEU A 78 -8.83 -7.81 -5.46
N ALA A 79 -9.40 -7.10 -6.44
CA ALA A 79 -10.02 -5.79 -6.23
C ALA A 79 -11.24 -5.88 -5.29
N GLU A 80 -12.11 -6.87 -5.47
CA GLU A 80 -13.25 -7.13 -4.59
C GLU A 80 -12.82 -7.43 -3.14
N ARG A 81 -11.74 -8.17 -2.97
CA ARG A 81 -11.14 -8.49 -1.66
C ARG A 81 -10.29 -7.34 -1.09
N LYS A 82 -10.17 -6.22 -1.80
CA LYS A 82 -9.35 -5.05 -1.43
C LYS A 82 -7.86 -5.40 -1.21
N VAL A 83 -7.37 -6.39 -1.97
CA VAL A 83 -5.96 -6.76 -1.97
C VAL A 83 -5.20 -5.79 -2.85
N ASP A 84 -4.33 -5.00 -2.23
CA ASP A 84 -3.58 -3.94 -2.89
C ASP A 84 -2.12 -4.37 -3.15
N TRP A 85 -1.95 -5.57 -3.72
CA TRP A 85 -0.64 -6.08 -4.10
C TRP A 85 -0.34 -5.73 -5.55
N PRO A 86 0.91 -5.35 -5.90
CA PRO A 86 1.28 -5.07 -7.27
C PRO A 86 1.16 -6.32 -8.14
N VAL A 87 0.45 -6.18 -9.23
CA VAL A 87 0.27 -7.23 -10.24
C VAL A 87 1.09 -6.88 -11.48
N ILE A 88 1.98 -7.78 -11.88
CA ILE A 88 2.68 -7.79 -13.17
C ILE A 88 2.03 -8.86 -14.02
N VAL A 89 1.59 -8.48 -15.21
CA VAL A 89 0.89 -9.39 -16.12
C VAL A 89 1.83 -9.96 -17.14
N MET A 90 1.75 -11.26 -17.37
CA MET A 90 2.41 -11.94 -18.51
C MET A 90 1.43 -12.06 -19.67
N THR A 91 1.85 -11.63 -20.86
CA THR A 91 1.03 -11.66 -22.07
C THR A 91 1.70 -12.44 -23.18
N GLY A 92 0.92 -12.99 -24.13
CA GLY A 92 1.45 -13.56 -25.37
C GLY A 92 1.86 -12.48 -26.35
N HIS A 93 2.58 -12.90 -27.40
CA HIS A 93 3.05 -12.01 -28.46
C HIS A 93 1.89 -11.30 -29.19
N GLY A 94 2.03 -9.99 -29.42
CA GLY A 94 1.05 -9.20 -30.17
C GLY A 94 -0.24 -8.82 -29.41
N GLU A 95 -0.33 -9.05 -28.11
CA GLU A 95 -1.53 -8.81 -27.30
C GLU A 95 -1.59 -7.40 -26.66
N VAL A 96 -1.17 -6.37 -27.39
CA VAL A 96 -1.20 -4.98 -26.90
C VAL A 96 -2.55 -4.54 -26.32
N PRO A 97 -3.71 -4.85 -26.96
CA PRO A 97 -5.00 -4.49 -26.38
C PRO A 97 -5.28 -5.14 -25.02
N VAL A 98 -4.79 -6.35 -24.82
CA VAL A 98 -4.90 -7.14 -23.59
C VAL A 98 -4.05 -6.50 -22.48
N ALA A 99 -2.79 -6.16 -22.80
CA ALA A 99 -1.93 -5.43 -21.87
C ALA A 99 -2.54 -4.09 -21.44
N VAL A 100 -3.10 -3.31 -22.38
CA VAL A 100 -3.77 -2.04 -22.08
C VAL A 100 -4.97 -2.25 -21.15
N ARG A 101 -5.75 -3.33 -21.36
CA ARG A 101 -6.86 -3.68 -20.45
C ARG A 101 -6.35 -3.98 -19.05
N ALA A 102 -5.28 -4.77 -18.91
CA ALA A 102 -4.69 -5.09 -17.61
C ALA A 102 -4.21 -3.84 -16.87
N MET A 103 -3.54 -2.91 -17.56
CA MET A 103 -3.10 -1.63 -16.99
C MET A 103 -4.29 -0.79 -16.49
N LYS A 104 -5.40 -0.76 -17.22
CA LYS A 104 -6.64 -0.07 -16.79
C LYS A 104 -7.28 -0.70 -15.56
N LEU A 105 -7.11 -2.00 -15.34
CA LEU A 105 -7.57 -2.72 -14.17
C LEU A 105 -6.59 -2.65 -12.99
N GLY A 106 -5.49 -1.89 -13.12
CA GLY A 106 -4.57 -1.62 -12.02
C GLY A 106 -3.33 -2.50 -12.00
N ALA A 107 -3.02 -3.25 -13.07
CA ALA A 107 -1.70 -3.85 -13.21
C ALA A 107 -0.61 -2.77 -13.13
N VAL A 108 0.48 -3.07 -12.45
CA VAL A 108 1.61 -2.14 -12.30
C VAL A 108 2.45 -2.12 -13.57
N ASP A 109 2.59 -3.28 -14.20
CA ASP A 109 3.36 -3.45 -15.42
C ASP A 109 2.93 -4.72 -16.15
N PHE A 110 3.45 -4.92 -17.35
CA PHE A 110 3.27 -6.16 -18.11
C PHE A 110 4.58 -6.61 -18.74
N VAL A 111 4.70 -7.89 -19.01
CA VAL A 111 5.83 -8.48 -19.69
C VAL A 111 5.35 -9.44 -20.80
N GLU A 112 5.90 -9.30 -21.99
CA GLU A 112 5.53 -10.11 -23.16
C GLU A 112 6.39 -11.38 -23.23
N LYS A 113 5.73 -12.54 -23.33
CA LYS A 113 6.39 -13.84 -23.55
C LYS A 113 6.85 -13.99 -25.01
N PRO A 114 8.11 -14.40 -25.29
CA PRO A 114 9.19 -14.71 -24.34
C PRO A 114 9.89 -13.45 -23.82
N PHE A 115 10.12 -13.36 -22.52
CA PHE A 115 10.76 -12.23 -21.86
C PHE A 115 12.21 -12.53 -21.47
N SER A 116 13.02 -11.48 -21.36
CA SER A 116 14.36 -11.57 -20.80
C SER A 116 14.32 -11.44 -19.26
N GLU A 117 15.30 -12.05 -18.60
CA GLU A 117 15.49 -11.89 -17.15
C GLU A 117 15.57 -10.41 -16.76
N GLN A 118 16.32 -9.61 -17.51
CA GLN A 118 16.49 -8.18 -17.24
C GLN A 118 15.16 -7.40 -17.28
N ALA A 119 14.29 -7.70 -18.25
CA ALA A 119 12.98 -7.07 -18.36
C ALA A 119 12.12 -7.39 -17.13
N LEU A 120 12.06 -8.67 -16.76
CA LEU A 120 11.27 -9.13 -15.62
C LEU A 120 11.79 -8.57 -14.28
N LEU A 121 13.11 -8.55 -14.06
CA LEU A 121 13.70 -7.93 -12.87
C LEU A 121 13.43 -6.42 -12.80
N GLY A 122 13.34 -5.74 -13.95
CA GLY A 122 12.92 -4.33 -14.01
C GLY A 122 11.51 -4.12 -13.48
N CYS A 123 10.55 -4.95 -13.90
CA CYS A 123 9.16 -4.90 -13.41
C CYS A 123 9.09 -5.19 -11.91
N PHE A 124 9.85 -6.17 -11.39
CA PHE A 124 9.88 -6.46 -9.96
C PHE A 124 10.47 -5.32 -9.13
N ASN A 125 11.50 -4.65 -9.60
CA ASN A 125 12.05 -3.47 -8.89
C ASN A 125 10.98 -2.39 -8.70
N GLN A 126 10.18 -2.12 -9.72
CA GLN A 126 9.06 -1.18 -9.62
C GLN A 126 7.98 -1.68 -8.65
N ALA A 127 7.56 -2.94 -8.76
CA ALA A 127 6.54 -3.54 -7.92
C ALA A 127 6.95 -3.56 -6.43
N PHE A 128 8.18 -3.95 -6.12
CA PHE A 128 8.68 -3.96 -4.74
C PHE A 128 8.88 -2.55 -4.17
N GLY A 129 9.20 -1.57 -5.00
CA GLY A 129 9.20 -0.16 -4.61
C GLY A 129 7.82 0.27 -4.10
N LEU A 130 6.76 -0.06 -4.83
CA LEU A 130 5.38 0.22 -4.43
C LEU A 130 4.98 -0.49 -3.14
N LEU A 131 5.35 -1.77 -2.97
CA LEU A 131 5.09 -2.51 -1.72
C LEU A 131 5.75 -1.84 -0.53
N LYS A 132 7.02 -1.47 -0.63
CA LYS A 132 7.77 -0.78 0.42
C LYS A 132 7.13 0.55 0.81
N ASP A 133 6.69 1.33 -0.18
CA ASP A 133 6.04 2.63 0.07
C ASP A 133 4.68 2.43 0.78
N ARG A 134 3.90 1.43 0.38
CA ARG A 134 2.62 1.05 1.02
C ARG A 134 2.81 0.57 2.45
N GLU A 135 3.80 -0.28 2.70
CA GLU A 135 4.14 -0.73 4.06
C GLU A 135 4.58 0.43 4.95
N ALA A 136 5.41 1.33 4.42
CA ALA A 136 5.83 2.53 5.14
C ALA A 136 4.63 3.43 5.48
N ALA A 137 3.72 3.63 4.53
CA ALA A 137 2.47 4.37 4.76
C ALA A 137 1.58 3.68 5.79
N GLY A 138 1.45 2.36 5.72
CA GLY A 138 0.70 1.56 6.68
C GLY A 138 1.29 1.64 8.10
N ARG A 139 2.63 1.60 8.24
CA ARG A 139 3.28 1.81 9.54
C ARG A 139 2.99 3.21 10.09
N ARG A 140 3.18 4.27 9.29
CA ARG A 140 2.88 5.65 9.73
C ARG A 140 1.44 5.79 10.19
N ARG A 141 0.47 5.22 9.48
CA ARG A 141 -0.95 5.25 9.89
C ARG A 141 -1.19 4.53 11.22
N ARG A 142 -0.58 3.37 11.45
CA ARG A 142 -0.71 2.64 12.72
C ARG A 142 -0.09 3.43 13.87
N GLU A 143 1.13 3.94 13.71
CA GLU A 143 1.80 4.77 14.72
C GLU A 143 0.99 6.03 15.03
N ALA A 144 0.46 6.70 14.01
CA ALA A 144 -0.40 7.87 14.18
C ALA A 144 -1.69 7.53 14.94
N HIS A 145 -2.31 6.38 14.63
CA HIS A 145 -3.50 5.90 15.32
C HIS A 145 -3.24 5.60 16.80
N GLU A 146 -2.11 4.93 17.09
CA GLU A 146 -1.70 4.62 18.47
C GLU A 146 -1.47 5.90 19.29
N ARG A 147 -0.75 6.90 18.75
CA ARG A 147 -0.53 8.18 19.39
C ARG A 147 -1.83 8.95 19.57
N ALA A 148 -2.70 9.00 18.57
CA ALA A 148 -4.01 9.66 18.63
C ALA A 148 -4.96 8.99 19.65
N ALA A 149 -4.82 7.69 19.90
CA ALA A 149 -5.58 6.98 20.92
C ALA A 149 -5.28 7.48 22.34
N LEU A 150 -4.08 8.00 22.60
CA LEU A 150 -3.68 8.57 23.89
C LEU A 150 -4.33 9.92 24.21
N LEU A 151 -4.91 10.59 23.22
CA LEU A 151 -5.56 11.89 23.42
C LEU A 151 -6.87 11.76 24.21
N THR A 152 -7.07 12.67 25.16
CA THR A 152 -8.35 12.84 25.83
C THR A 152 -9.42 13.40 24.88
N GLY A 153 -10.70 13.30 25.23
CA GLY A 153 -11.79 13.87 24.44
C GLY A 153 -11.59 15.36 24.14
N ARG A 154 -11.18 16.13 25.15
CA ARG A 154 -10.93 17.59 25.02
C ARG A 154 -9.72 17.91 24.14
N GLU A 155 -8.67 17.14 24.20
CA GLU A 155 -7.52 17.29 23.32
C GLU A 155 -7.87 16.95 21.85
N LYS A 156 -8.74 15.92 21.64
CA LYS A 156 -9.27 15.60 20.31
C LYS A 156 -10.17 16.72 19.76
N GLU A 157 -11.00 17.34 20.59
CA GLU A 157 -11.82 18.50 20.18
C GLU A 157 -10.94 19.68 19.74
N VAL A 158 -9.91 20.01 20.53
CA VAL A 158 -8.95 21.06 20.19
C VAL A 158 -8.21 20.72 18.89
N LEU A 159 -7.77 19.47 18.72
CA LEU A 159 -7.08 19.02 17.50
C LEU A 159 -7.97 19.13 16.25
N ARG A 160 -9.23 18.72 16.35
CA ARG A 160 -10.21 18.86 15.26
C ARG A 160 -10.46 20.33 14.87
N SER A 161 -10.52 21.20 15.86
CA SER A 161 -10.66 22.64 15.64
C SER A 161 -9.43 23.24 14.96
N LEU A 162 -8.22 22.80 15.34
CA LEU A 162 -6.97 23.20 14.68
C LEU A 162 -6.91 22.70 13.24
N LEU A 163 -7.36 21.46 12.96
CA LEU A 163 -7.49 20.93 11.60
C LEU A 163 -8.48 21.74 10.74
N ALA A 164 -9.51 22.31 11.35
CA ALA A 164 -10.45 23.22 10.71
C ALA A 164 -9.89 24.64 10.50
N GLY A 165 -8.62 24.89 10.89
CA GLY A 165 -7.97 26.20 10.74
C GLY A 165 -8.35 27.23 11.77
N GLN A 166 -9.03 26.85 12.87
CA GLN A 166 -9.47 27.79 13.91
C GLN A 166 -8.29 28.28 14.74
N SER A 167 -8.32 29.56 15.08
CA SER A 167 -7.41 30.19 16.04
C SER A 167 -7.74 29.77 17.47
N ASN A 168 -6.78 29.87 18.40
CA ASN A 168 -7.03 29.57 19.81
C ASN A 168 -8.23 30.36 20.41
N LYS A 169 -8.49 31.57 19.92
CA LYS A 169 -9.60 32.41 20.38
C LYS A 169 -10.96 31.83 19.90
N GLU A 170 -11.02 31.39 18.64
CA GLU A 170 -12.21 30.74 18.09
C GLU A 170 -12.46 29.38 18.75
N ILE A 171 -11.41 28.61 19.04
CA ILE A 171 -11.51 27.34 19.78
C ILE A 171 -12.02 27.58 21.19
N ALA A 172 -11.49 28.59 21.88
CA ALA A 172 -11.96 28.96 23.24
C ALA A 172 -13.46 29.30 23.25
N GLN A 173 -13.90 30.05 22.24
CA GLN A 173 -15.31 30.45 22.09
C GLN A 173 -16.20 29.25 21.73
N SER A 174 -15.79 28.42 20.79
CA SER A 174 -16.58 27.27 20.32
C SER A 174 -16.73 26.17 21.38
N LEU A 175 -15.69 25.95 22.21
CA LEU A 175 -15.68 24.95 23.25
C LEU A 175 -16.16 25.47 24.61
N GLY A 176 -16.44 26.79 24.76
CA GLY A 176 -16.89 27.40 25.99
C GLY A 176 -15.83 27.38 27.11
N ILE A 177 -14.56 27.50 26.79
CA ILE A 177 -13.43 27.46 27.73
C ILE A 177 -12.54 28.70 27.60
N SER A 178 -11.63 28.91 28.53
CA SER A 178 -10.70 30.05 28.48
C SER A 178 -9.60 29.81 27.44
N LEU A 179 -9.02 30.89 26.90
CA LEU A 179 -7.85 30.85 26.04
C LEU A 179 -6.70 30.07 26.68
N ARG A 180 -6.43 30.31 27.96
CA ARG A 180 -5.41 29.61 28.76
C ARG A 180 -5.69 28.10 28.84
N THR A 181 -6.97 27.70 28.91
CA THR A 181 -7.33 26.28 28.88
C THR A 181 -7.08 25.64 27.54
N VAL A 182 -7.32 26.36 26.42
CA VAL A 182 -6.96 25.90 25.07
C VAL A 182 -5.46 25.69 24.94
N GLU A 183 -4.66 26.65 25.40
CA GLU A 183 -3.20 26.55 25.39
C GLU A 183 -2.68 25.36 26.19
N MET A 184 -3.29 25.11 27.37
CA MET A 184 -2.96 23.93 28.17
C MET A 184 -3.31 22.63 27.45
N HIS A 185 -4.51 22.52 26.85
CA HIS A 185 -4.87 21.33 26.07
C HIS A 185 -3.98 21.12 24.86
N ARG A 186 -3.57 22.21 24.19
CA ARG A 186 -2.60 22.14 23.08
C ARG A 186 -1.26 21.61 23.54
N GLY A 187 -0.71 22.10 24.66
CA GLY A 187 0.54 21.59 25.23
C GLY A 187 0.46 20.10 25.52
N ASN A 188 -0.56 19.67 26.27
CA ASN A 188 -0.75 18.26 26.59
C ASN A 188 -0.96 17.39 25.35
N MET A 189 -1.68 17.89 24.35
CA MET A 189 -1.88 17.22 23.07
C MET A 189 -0.55 17.01 22.33
N MET A 190 0.28 18.06 22.26
CA MET A 190 1.61 17.98 21.62
C MET A 190 2.49 16.93 22.32
N ASP A 191 2.52 16.92 23.65
CA ASP A 191 3.27 15.96 24.45
C ASP A 191 2.80 14.51 24.22
N ARG A 192 1.48 14.28 24.22
CA ARG A 192 0.89 12.94 23.99
C ARG A 192 1.11 12.44 22.58
N LEU A 193 1.01 13.32 21.57
CA LEU A 193 1.31 13.01 20.18
C LEU A 193 2.81 12.86 19.95
N GLN A 194 3.65 13.29 20.91
CA GLN A 194 5.10 13.38 20.73
C GLN A 194 5.49 14.19 19.48
N ALA A 195 4.72 15.27 19.24
CA ALA A 195 4.90 16.12 18.06
C ALA A 195 5.79 17.33 18.43
N SER A 196 6.81 17.58 17.64
CA SER A 196 7.76 18.70 17.80
C SER A 196 7.22 20.02 17.27
N SER A 197 6.19 19.96 16.42
CA SER A 197 5.57 21.13 15.80
C SER A 197 4.07 20.92 15.57
N LEU A 198 3.32 22.03 15.46
CA LEU A 198 1.91 21.96 15.10
C LEU A 198 1.69 21.26 13.77
N ALA A 199 2.55 21.52 12.78
CA ALA A 199 2.46 20.86 11.47
C ALA A 199 2.57 19.33 11.59
N GLU A 200 3.49 18.84 12.42
CA GLU A 200 3.62 17.39 12.69
C GLU A 200 2.37 16.84 13.39
N ALA A 201 1.83 17.54 14.39
CA ALA A 201 0.60 17.12 15.07
C ALA A 201 -0.60 17.04 14.11
N LEU A 202 -0.74 18.00 13.19
CA LEU A 202 -1.81 17.98 12.19
C LEU A 202 -1.60 16.85 11.16
N THR A 203 -0.37 16.57 10.74
CA THR A 203 -0.05 15.43 9.86
C THR A 203 -0.41 14.11 10.53
N LEU A 204 0.01 13.90 11.79
CA LEU A 204 -0.36 12.72 12.57
C LEU A 204 -1.88 12.57 12.72
N ALA A 205 -2.59 13.68 12.93
CA ALA A 205 -4.04 13.66 13.03
C ALA A 205 -4.72 13.19 11.74
N LEU A 206 -4.25 13.67 10.57
CA LEU A 206 -4.74 13.26 9.25
C LEU A 206 -4.41 11.78 8.96
N GLU A 207 -3.19 11.35 9.26
CA GLU A 207 -2.79 9.94 9.12
C GLU A 207 -3.58 9.01 10.04
N ALA A 208 -3.97 9.50 11.24
CA ALA A 208 -4.85 8.78 12.16
C ALA A 208 -6.34 8.84 11.77
N GLY A 209 -6.70 9.48 10.65
CA GLY A 209 -8.09 9.60 10.22
C GLY A 209 -8.95 10.53 11.08
N ILE A 210 -8.34 11.47 11.80
CA ILE A 210 -9.11 12.48 12.57
C ILE A 210 -9.62 13.53 11.59
N GLU A 211 -10.94 13.67 11.53
CA GLU A 211 -11.59 14.67 10.68
C GLU A 211 -11.62 16.05 11.36
N PRO A 212 -11.51 17.14 10.57
CA PRO A 212 -11.69 18.51 11.06
C PRO A 212 -13.05 18.67 11.77
N ALA A 213 -13.12 19.61 12.72
CA ALA A 213 -14.40 20.01 13.29
C ALA A 213 -15.31 20.58 12.18
N GLN A 214 -16.59 20.23 12.22
CA GLN A 214 -17.57 20.84 11.31
C GLN A 214 -17.66 22.33 11.61
N ALA A 215 -17.67 23.14 10.54
CA ALA A 215 -17.92 24.58 10.70
C ALA A 215 -19.26 24.78 11.42
N PRO A 216 -19.37 25.71 12.39
CA PRO A 216 -20.66 26.03 12.97
C PRO A 216 -21.61 26.43 11.83
N ALA A 217 -22.79 25.81 11.80
CA ALA A 217 -23.83 26.20 10.89
C ALA A 217 -24.10 27.69 11.11
N GLY A 218 -23.80 28.53 10.10
CA GLY A 218 -23.97 29.97 10.10
C GLY A 218 -25.43 30.37 10.22
#